data_7a17437629a3b00b4c70d31e101c58ab
#
_entry.id   7a17437629a3b00b4c70d31e101c58ab
#
_cell.length_a   1.000
_cell.length_b   1.000
_cell.length_c   1.000
_cell.angle_alpha   90.00
_cell.angle_beta   90.00
_cell.angle_gamma   90.00
#
_symmetry.space_group_name_H-M   'P 1'
#
loop_
_entity.id
_entity.type
_entity.pdbx_description
1 polymer ?
#
loop_
_entity_poly.entity_id
_entity_poly.type
_entity_poly.pdbx_seq_one_letter_code
_entity_poly.pdbx_strand_id
1 'polypeptide(L)'
;MQIEDRYITGWCDQCWEHFNRSIGQYKRYYKYAKIGITIDYRVRASQHERREKKYKWERMIVLYKTTSENNANYVEGYYQDRDDFVNKWYGWSHMSPTGEYYVYLLLGNHKYRRKK
;
A
#
# COMPACT_ATOMS: atom_id res chain seq x y z
N MET A 1 -3.04 12.97 5.90
CA MET A 1 -3.11 11.48 5.96
C MET A 1 -2.26 10.98 7.11
N GLN A 2 -2.79 10.10 7.93
CA GLN A 2 -2.02 9.46 9.00
C GLN A 2 -1.17 8.34 8.43
N ILE A 3 0.09 8.27 8.84
CA ILE A 3 1.02 7.22 8.42
C ILE A 3 1.36 6.37 9.64
N GLU A 4 1.15 5.06 9.53
CA GLU A 4 1.65 4.08 10.48
C GLU A 4 2.79 3.30 9.83
N ASP A 5 3.98 3.42 10.38
CA ASP A 5 5.20 2.84 9.81
C ASP A 5 5.78 1.71 10.66
N ARG A 6 4.92 0.96 11.33
CA ARG A 6 5.31 -0.24 12.10
C ARG A 6 5.43 -1.45 11.17
N TYR A 7 6.28 -1.31 10.17
CA TYR A 7 6.50 -2.39 9.21
C TYR A 7 7.30 -3.53 9.82
N ILE A 8 7.11 -4.72 9.22
CA ILE A 8 7.94 -5.88 9.51
C ILE A 8 8.96 -6.09 8.38
N THR A 9 9.98 -6.86 8.66
CA THR A 9 11.04 -7.24 7.73
C THR A 9 11.16 -8.76 7.66
N GLY A 10 12.00 -9.28 6.78
CA GLY A 10 12.25 -10.70 6.62
C GLY A 10 11.75 -11.23 5.28
N TRP A 11 11.77 -12.55 5.11
CA TRP A 11 11.28 -13.19 3.89
C TRP A 11 9.76 -13.10 3.81
N CYS A 12 9.23 -12.74 2.66
CA CYS A 12 7.78 -12.59 2.47
C CYS A 12 7.02 -13.88 2.77
N ASP A 13 7.60 -15.05 2.49
CA ASP A 13 6.97 -16.34 2.78
C ASP A 13 6.71 -16.57 4.27
N GLN A 14 7.48 -15.92 5.14
CA GLN A 14 7.30 -16.02 6.59
C GLN A 14 6.35 -14.95 7.15
N CYS A 15 5.94 -14.01 6.33
CA CYS A 15 5.17 -12.85 6.73
C CYS A 15 3.69 -12.91 6.37
N TRP A 16 3.25 -13.89 5.59
CA TRP A 16 1.89 -13.96 5.05
C TRP A 16 0.81 -13.93 6.11
N GLU A 17 0.99 -14.66 7.20
CA GLU A 17 0.03 -14.67 8.30
C GLU A 17 -0.13 -13.28 8.91
N HIS A 18 0.99 -12.58 9.11
CA HIS A 18 0.99 -11.21 9.63
C HIS A 18 0.29 -10.25 8.66
N PHE A 19 0.60 -10.33 7.38
CA PHE A 19 -0.04 -9.46 6.36
C PHE A 19 -1.54 -9.70 6.31
N ASN A 20 -1.98 -10.95 6.26
CA ASN A 20 -3.40 -11.27 6.18
C ASN A 20 -4.16 -10.79 7.42
N ARG A 21 -3.56 -10.96 8.59
CA ARG A 21 -4.15 -10.51 9.85
C ARG A 21 -4.27 -8.98 9.90
N SER A 22 -3.19 -8.29 9.61
CA SER A 22 -3.14 -6.82 9.65
C SER A 22 -4.11 -6.21 8.63
N ILE A 23 -4.06 -6.68 7.39
CA ILE A 23 -4.95 -6.19 6.33
C ILE A 23 -6.41 -6.46 6.69
N GLY A 24 -6.73 -7.67 7.17
CA GLY A 24 -8.08 -8.02 7.57
C GLY A 24 -8.61 -7.14 8.69
N GLN A 25 -7.78 -6.82 9.68
CA GLN A 25 -8.16 -5.93 10.77
C GLN A 25 -8.45 -4.52 10.29
N TYR A 26 -7.55 -3.94 9.50
CA TYR A 26 -7.72 -2.57 9.02
C TYR A 26 -8.91 -2.44 8.07
N LYS A 27 -9.10 -3.40 7.18
CA LYS A 27 -10.20 -3.35 6.20
C LYS A 27 -11.59 -3.40 6.83
N ARG A 28 -11.74 -3.90 8.04
CA ARG A 28 -13.02 -3.91 8.76
C ARG A 28 -13.57 -2.49 8.98
N TYR A 29 -12.70 -1.49 9.09
CA TYR A 29 -13.07 -0.13 9.44
C TYR A 29 -13.08 0.83 8.24
N TYR A 30 -12.71 0.33 7.05
CA TYR A 30 -12.56 1.17 5.87
C TYR A 30 -13.22 0.53 4.66
N LYS A 31 -13.90 1.36 3.89
CA LYS A 31 -14.65 0.91 2.70
C LYS A 31 -13.73 0.62 1.52
N TYR A 32 -12.66 1.39 1.38
CA TYR A 32 -11.73 1.27 0.26
C TYR A 32 -10.33 0.99 0.75
N ALA A 33 -9.64 0.10 0.04
CA ALA A 33 -8.26 -0.25 0.32
C ALA A 33 -7.47 -0.33 -0.98
N LYS A 34 -6.24 0.14 -0.95
CA LYS A 34 -5.30 0.05 -2.06
C LYS A 34 -3.95 -0.40 -1.53
N ILE A 35 -3.28 -1.29 -2.25
CA ILE A 35 -1.93 -1.72 -1.92
C ILE A 35 -0.95 -1.17 -2.94
N GLY A 36 0.27 -0.82 -2.50
CA GLY A 36 1.29 -0.28 -3.39
C GLY A 36 2.70 -0.52 -2.86
N ILE A 37 3.66 -0.21 -3.71
CA ILE A 37 5.09 -0.24 -3.38
C ILE A 37 5.64 1.16 -3.55
N THR A 38 6.57 1.54 -2.68
CA THR A 38 7.32 2.79 -2.81
C THR A 38 8.73 2.63 -2.28
N ILE A 39 9.62 3.49 -2.73
CA ILE A 39 10.95 3.64 -2.17
C ILE A 39 10.97 4.68 -1.04
N ASP A 40 9.93 5.50 -0.94
CA ASP A 40 9.78 6.51 0.10
C ASP A 40 8.29 6.69 0.41
N TYR A 41 7.85 6.12 1.53
CA TYR A 41 6.43 6.11 1.87
C TYR A 41 5.90 7.50 2.27
N ARG A 42 6.72 8.37 2.83
CA ARG A 42 6.31 9.75 3.19
C ARG A 42 6.03 10.59 1.96
N VAL A 43 6.90 10.51 0.97
CA VAL A 43 6.70 11.19 -0.32
C VAL A 43 5.47 10.62 -1.03
N ARG A 44 5.32 9.30 -1.02
CA ARG A 44 4.16 8.65 -1.65
C ARG A 44 2.84 9.03 -1.00
N ALA A 45 2.78 9.12 0.33
CA ALA A 45 1.60 9.58 1.05
C ALA A 45 1.21 10.99 0.62
N SER A 46 2.16 11.89 0.55
CA SER A 46 1.97 13.26 0.08
C SER A 46 1.46 13.31 -1.37
N GLN A 47 1.99 12.45 -2.25
CA GLN A 47 1.51 12.34 -3.63
C GLN A 47 0.06 11.87 -3.70
N HIS A 48 -0.32 10.89 -2.91
CA HIS A 48 -1.70 10.41 -2.86
C HIS A 48 -2.67 11.48 -2.36
N GLU A 49 -2.27 12.28 -1.39
CA GLU A 49 -3.10 13.39 -0.91
C GLU A 49 -3.31 14.46 -1.97
N ARG A 50 -2.28 14.80 -2.74
CA ARG A 50 -2.33 15.90 -3.71
C ARG A 50 -2.86 15.49 -5.08
N ARG A 51 -2.59 14.26 -5.51
CA ARG A 51 -2.85 13.80 -6.88
C ARG A 51 -4.02 12.86 -7.01
N GLU A 52 -4.46 12.24 -5.93
CA GLU A 52 -5.59 11.32 -5.98
C GLU A 52 -6.88 12.11 -6.17
N LYS A 53 -7.62 11.78 -7.23
CA LYS A 53 -8.86 12.47 -7.59
C LYS A 53 -10.12 11.63 -7.38
N LYS A 54 -9.97 10.35 -7.08
CA LYS A 54 -11.10 9.43 -6.97
C LYS A 54 -11.39 9.04 -5.53
N TYR A 55 -10.37 8.69 -4.76
CA TYR A 55 -10.52 8.22 -3.38
C TYR A 55 -9.86 9.19 -2.42
N LYS A 56 -10.54 9.45 -1.31
CA LYS A 56 -9.98 10.24 -0.23
C LYS A 56 -9.30 9.30 0.76
N TRP A 57 -7.98 9.16 0.64
CA TRP A 57 -7.19 8.31 1.50
C TRP A 57 -6.96 8.97 2.86
N GLU A 58 -7.27 8.25 3.93
CA GLU A 58 -7.20 8.77 5.29
C GLU A 58 -5.98 8.25 6.04
N ARG A 59 -5.55 7.02 5.73
CA ARG A 59 -4.41 6.38 6.41
C ARG A 59 -3.55 5.63 5.42
N MET A 60 -2.24 5.64 5.71
CA MET A 60 -1.27 4.77 5.07
C MET A 60 -0.66 3.87 6.14
N ILE A 61 -0.76 2.57 5.95
CA ILE A 61 -0.12 1.57 6.80
C ILE A 61 1.06 1.00 6.04
N VAL A 62 2.27 1.24 6.51
CA VAL A 62 3.46 0.63 5.93
C VAL A 62 3.58 -0.77 6.53
N LEU A 63 3.36 -1.79 5.70
CA LEU A 63 3.27 -3.18 6.15
C LEU A 63 4.61 -3.87 6.18
N TYR A 64 5.46 -3.60 5.21
CA TYR A 64 6.64 -4.41 4.94
C TYR A 64 7.76 -3.56 4.36
N LYS A 65 8.98 -3.81 4.83
CA LYS A 65 10.21 -3.26 4.27
C LYS A 65 11.11 -4.40 3.83
N THR A 66 11.64 -4.31 2.64
CA THR A 66 12.54 -5.32 2.10
C THR A 66 13.59 -4.68 1.21
N THR A 67 14.75 -5.33 1.10
CA THR A 67 15.78 -4.97 0.14
C THR A 67 15.61 -5.70 -1.19
N SER A 68 14.61 -6.55 -1.31
CA SER A 68 14.30 -7.33 -2.50
C SER A 68 13.10 -6.74 -3.23
N GLU A 69 13.34 -6.19 -4.42
CA GLU A 69 12.26 -5.72 -5.30
C GLU A 69 11.29 -6.87 -5.64
N ASN A 70 11.81 -8.08 -5.86
CA ASN A 70 11.00 -9.25 -6.15
C ASN A 70 10.05 -9.59 -5.01
N ASN A 71 10.51 -9.54 -3.76
CA ASN A 71 9.67 -9.77 -2.59
C ASN A 71 8.58 -8.71 -2.47
N ALA A 72 8.91 -7.45 -2.68
CA ALA A 72 7.94 -6.36 -2.66
C ALA A 72 6.88 -6.55 -3.74
N ASN A 73 7.28 -6.85 -4.96
CA ASN A 73 6.38 -7.10 -6.09
C ASN A 73 5.49 -8.32 -5.83
N TYR A 74 6.01 -9.36 -5.23
CA TYR A 74 5.25 -10.57 -4.92
C TYR A 74 4.14 -10.30 -3.91
N VAL A 75 4.43 -9.55 -2.87
CA VAL A 75 3.42 -9.15 -1.86
C VAL A 75 2.36 -8.25 -2.47
N GLU A 76 2.76 -7.21 -3.19
CA GLU A 76 1.82 -6.31 -3.85
C GLU A 76 0.93 -7.06 -4.83
N GLY A 77 1.50 -7.87 -5.69
CA GLY A 77 0.78 -8.61 -6.72
C GLY A 77 -0.27 -9.56 -6.15
N TYR A 78 0.05 -10.20 -5.04
CA TYR A 78 -0.89 -11.10 -4.37
C TYR A 78 -2.16 -10.40 -3.93
N TYR A 79 -2.04 -9.21 -3.33
CA TYR A 79 -3.20 -8.46 -2.85
C TYR A 79 -3.86 -7.64 -3.95
N GLN A 80 -3.09 -7.14 -4.92
CA GLN A 80 -3.59 -6.33 -6.01
C GLN A 80 -4.65 -7.06 -6.84
N ASP A 81 -4.52 -8.37 -7.01
CA ASP A 81 -5.45 -9.19 -7.79
C ASP A 81 -6.75 -9.52 -7.04
N ARG A 82 -6.87 -9.14 -5.77
CA ARG A 82 -8.08 -9.41 -4.99
C ARG A 82 -9.15 -8.37 -5.27
N ASP A 83 -10.39 -8.80 -5.37
CA ASP A 83 -11.56 -7.96 -5.67
C ASP A 83 -11.82 -6.90 -4.60
N ASP A 84 -11.34 -7.12 -3.38
CA ASP A 84 -11.55 -6.22 -2.26
C ASP A 84 -10.56 -5.06 -2.21
N PHE A 85 -9.70 -4.93 -3.22
CA PHE A 85 -8.79 -3.80 -3.39
C PHE A 85 -9.16 -2.99 -4.64
N VAL A 86 -8.97 -1.68 -4.57
CA VAL A 86 -9.27 -0.76 -5.68
C VAL A 86 -8.05 -0.47 -6.53
N ASN A 87 -7.15 -1.40 -6.62
CA ASN A 87 -5.89 -1.23 -7.32
C ASN A 87 -6.09 -1.09 -8.82
N LYS A 88 -5.35 -0.15 -9.40
CA LYS A 88 -5.05 -0.13 -10.82
C LYS A 88 -3.58 -0.47 -10.98
N TRP A 89 -3.30 -1.37 -11.89
CA TRP A 89 -1.94 -1.72 -12.21
C TRP A 89 -1.27 -0.57 -12.98
N TYR A 90 -0.17 -0.09 -12.44
CA TYR A 90 0.72 0.81 -13.15
C TYR A 90 2.06 0.09 -13.26
N GLY A 91 2.30 -0.55 -14.38
CA GLY A 91 3.51 -1.32 -14.59
C GLY A 91 4.72 -0.42 -14.66
N TRP A 92 5.38 -0.25 -13.55
CA TRP A 92 6.65 0.47 -13.53
C TRP A 92 7.58 -0.18 -12.53
N SER A 93 8.85 -0.21 -12.88
CA SER A 93 9.92 -0.68 -12.03
C SER A 93 10.64 0.52 -11.44
N HIS A 94 10.95 0.45 -10.16
CA HIS A 94 11.75 1.46 -9.50
C HIS A 94 13.12 0.92 -9.18
N MET A 95 14.12 1.71 -9.48
CA MET A 95 15.43 1.51 -8.91
C MET A 95 15.50 2.33 -7.62
N SER A 96 15.58 1.64 -6.49
CA SER A 96 15.75 2.30 -5.21
C SER A 96 17.20 2.72 -5.03
N PRO A 97 17.49 4.02 -4.79
CA PRO A 97 18.85 4.46 -4.53
C PRO A 97 19.44 3.92 -3.23
N THR A 98 18.58 3.52 -2.27
CA THR A 98 19.00 2.92 -1.00
C THR A 98 18.92 1.40 -1.02
N GLY A 99 18.34 0.80 -2.07
CA GLY A 99 18.05 -0.63 -2.12
C GLY A 99 16.89 -1.05 -1.23
N GLU A 100 16.10 -0.12 -0.72
CA GLU A 100 14.98 -0.38 0.18
C GLU A 100 13.64 -0.16 -0.52
N TYR A 101 12.70 -1.07 -0.28
CA TYR A 101 11.34 -1.03 -0.81
C TYR A 101 10.33 -1.21 0.32
N TYR A 102 9.22 -0.48 0.23
CA TYR A 102 8.14 -0.53 1.22
C TYR A 102 6.85 -0.92 0.54
N VAL A 103 6.15 -1.88 1.13
CA VAL A 103 4.77 -2.22 0.73
C VAL A 103 3.82 -1.55 1.70
N TYR A 104 2.87 -0.79 1.18
CA TYR A 104 1.93 -0.01 2.00
C TYR A 104 0.49 -0.30 1.63
N LEU A 105 -0.39 -0.07 2.60
CA LEU A 105 -1.84 -0.16 2.47
C LEU A 105 -2.43 1.23 2.65
N LEU A 106 -3.23 1.67 1.68
CA LEU A 106 -4.01 2.89 1.80
C LEU A 106 -5.44 2.54 2.18
N LEU A 107 -6.02 3.31 3.10
CA LEU A 107 -7.36 3.09 3.62
C LEU A 107 -8.17 4.37 3.58
N GLY A 108 -9.42 4.28 3.17
CA GLY A 108 -10.34 5.40 3.13
C GLY A 108 -11.79 4.96 3.06
N ASN A 109 -12.69 5.86 3.42
CA ASN A 109 -14.14 5.60 3.46
C ASN A 109 -14.92 6.39 2.41
N HIS A 110 -14.28 7.34 1.75
CA HIS A 110 -14.97 8.29 0.87
C HIS A 110 -14.34 8.38 -0.50
N LYS A 111 -15.17 8.59 -1.50
CA LYS A 111 -14.77 9.00 -2.84
C LYS A 111 -15.00 10.50 -2.99
N TYR A 112 -14.14 11.16 -3.75
CA TYR A 112 -14.40 12.53 -4.16
C TYR A 112 -15.59 12.57 -5.12
N ARG A 113 -16.45 13.58 -4.97
CA ARG A 113 -17.52 13.82 -5.92
C ARG A 113 -16.96 14.31 -7.25
N ARG A 114 -17.42 13.72 -8.35
CA ARG A 114 -17.13 14.29 -9.67
C ARG A 114 -17.82 15.64 -9.78
N LYS A 115 -17.04 16.66 -10.06
CA LYS A 115 -17.61 17.90 -10.55
C LYS A 115 -18.08 17.66 -11.99
N LYS A 116 -19.35 17.86 -12.20
CA LYS A 116 -19.88 17.90 -13.55
C LYS A 116 -19.44 19.20 -14.24
#